data_3fee1e9465fbda26b3bedb4e780db4aa
#
_entry.id   3fee1e9465fbda26b3bedb4e780db4aa
#
_cell.length_a   1.000
_cell.length_b   1.000
_cell.length_c   1.000
_cell.angle_alpha   90.00
_cell.angle_beta   90.00
_cell.angle_gamma   90.00
#
_symmetry.space_group_name_H-M   'P 1'
#
loop_
_entity.id
_entity.type
_entity.pdbx_description
1 polymer ?
#
loop_
_entity_poly.entity_id
_entity_poly.type
_entity_poly.pdbx_seq_one_letter_code
_entity_poly.pdbx_strand_id
1 'polypeptide(L)'
;MLELRDYLDLTLGTAAAQWHAILRRESLAGGKRQEDFTPVETLLCFGLGLVGNRSRAGTINIPESSPVARRLASLFMRTPKSLAAKLANLDGRRPHAAKYEQKLWIQLTSDPFRFESLYSIILEAGRSV
;
A
#
# COMPACT_ATOMS: atom_id res chain seq x y z
N MET A 1 4.94 -10.72 12.87
CA MET A 1 3.81 -9.80 12.69
C MET A 1 4.34 -8.38 12.43
N LEU A 2 3.80 -7.69 11.44
CA LEU A 2 4.23 -6.33 11.13
C LEU A 2 3.76 -5.35 12.19
N GLU A 3 4.63 -4.40 12.51
CA GLU A 3 4.36 -3.33 13.45
C GLU A 3 4.43 -1.98 12.73
N LEU A 4 3.94 -0.92 13.37
CA LEU A 4 3.93 0.43 12.80
C LEU A 4 5.32 0.87 12.34
N ARG A 5 6.36 0.54 13.09
CA ARG A 5 7.76 0.89 12.75
C ARG A 5 8.23 0.25 11.45
N ASP A 6 7.69 -0.91 11.07
CA ASP A 6 8.07 -1.57 9.83
C ASP A 6 7.70 -0.74 8.60
N TYR A 7 6.72 0.15 8.76
CA TYR A 7 6.30 1.10 7.73
C TYR A 7 7.05 2.41 7.86
N LEU A 8 7.07 2.98 9.06
CA LEU A 8 7.61 4.32 9.30
C LEU A 8 9.14 4.38 9.26
N ASP A 9 9.80 3.29 9.61
CA ASP A 9 11.26 3.19 9.62
C ASP A 9 11.80 2.35 8.46
N LEU A 10 11.04 2.27 7.38
CA LEU A 10 11.45 1.54 6.17
C LEU A 10 12.78 2.05 5.65
N THR A 11 13.71 1.13 5.41
CA THR A 11 15.03 1.44 4.86
C THR A 11 15.12 1.03 3.40
N LEU A 12 16.14 1.55 2.71
CA LEU A 12 16.38 1.19 1.31
C LEU A 12 16.57 -0.32 1.16
N GLY A 13 17.32 -0.96 2.08
CA GLY A 13 17.56 -2.40 2.05
C GLY A 13 16.29 -3.22 2.27
N THR A 14 15.47 -2.86 3.25
CA THR A 14 14.21 -3.59 3.50
C THR A 14 13.20 -3.37 2.37
N ALA A 15 13.15 -2.17 1.80
CA ALA A 15 12.30 -1.90 0.65
C ALA A 15 12.73 -2.72 -0.56
N ALA A 16 14.04 -2.81 -0.83
CA ALA A 16 14.56 -3.61 -1.93
C ALA A 16 14.22 -5.10 -1.76
N ALA A 17 14.35 -5.63 -0.55
CA ALA A 17 13.99 -7.01 -0.26
C ALA A 17 12.51 -7.28 -0.53
N GLN A 18 11.65 -6.34 -0.14
CA GLN A 18 10.21 -6.43 -0.40
C GLN A 18 9.89 -6.38 -1.90
N TRP A 19 10.55 -5.50 -2.66
CA TRP A 19 10.41 -5.47 -4.11
C TRP A 19 10.81 -6.78 -4.75
N HIS A 20 11.92 -7.39 -4.33
CA HIS A 20 12.33 -8.69 -4.84
C HIS A 20 11.27 -9.76 -4.59
N ALA A 21 10.69 -9.76 -3.40
CA ALA A 21 9.63 -10.70 -3.06
C ALA A 21 8.37 -10.48 -3.91
N ILE A 22 7.97 -9.21 -4.11
CA ILE A 22 6.81 -8.86 -4.93
C ILE A 22 7.01 -9.30 -6.38
N LEU A 23 8.17 -8.99 -6.95
CA LEU A 23 8.44 -9.27 -8.37
C LEU A 23 8.63 -10.76 -8.66
N ARG A 24 8.87 -11.57 -7.64
CA ARG A 24 8.98 -13.02 -7.78
C ARG A 24 7.66 -13.76 -7.58
N ARG A 25 6.58 -13.05 -7.27
CA ARG A 25 5.28 -13.69 -7.08
C ARG A 25 4.82 -14.33 -8.38
N GLU A 26 4.31 -15.55 -8.26
CA GLU A 26 3.67 -16.22 -9.39
C GLU A 26 2.28 -15.66 -9.59
N SER A 27 1.73 -15.84 -10.80
CA SER A 27 0.36 -15.41 -11.08
C SER A 27 -0.61 -16.10 -10.12
N LEU A 28 -1.68 -15.38 -9.78
CA LEU A 28 -2.73 -15.90 -8.92
C LEU A 28 -3.36 -17.15 -9.59
N ALA A 29 -2.95 -18.33 -9.15
CA ALA A 29 -3.67 -19.55 -9.49
C ALA A 29 -4.95 -19.57 -8.65
N GLY A 30 -6.08 -19.84 -9.28
CA GLY A 30 -7.35 -19.88 -8.59
C GLY A 30 -7.30 -20.74 -7.33
N GLY A 31 -7.81 -20.21 -6.23
CA GLY A 31 -7.91 -20.90 -4.95
C GLY A 31 -6.72 -20.75 -4.01
N LYS A 32 -5.62 -20.14 -4.43
CA LYS A 32 -4.51 -19.87 -3.50
C LYS A 32 -4.76 -18.57 -2.74
N ARG A 33 -4.50 -18.62 -1.42
CA ARG A 33 -4.57 -17.44 -0.58
C ARG A 33 -3.50 -16.44 -0.99
N GLN A 34 -3.87 -15.17 -1.09
CA GLN A 34 -2.91 -14.12 -1.35
C GLN A 34 -2.04 -13.88 -0.12
N GLU A 35 -0.77 -13.53 -0.35
CA GLU A 35 0.12 -13.13 0.73
C GLU A 35 -0.35 -11.80 1.32
N ASP A 36 0.01 -11.56 2.58
CA ASP A 36 -0.27 -10.30 3.24
C ASP A 36 0.45 -9.15 2.51
N PHE A 37 -0.14 -7.96 2.56
CA PHE A 37 0.50 -6.78 1.98
C PHE A 37 1.79 -6.46 2.70
N THR A 38 2.86 -6.24 1.94
CA THR A 38 4.13 -5.75 2.49
C THR A 38 4.01 -4.26 2.82
N PRO A 39 4.91 -3.71 3.65
CA PRO A 39 4.98 -2.26 3.84
C PRO A 39 5.10 -1.47 2.53
N VAL A 40 5.91 -1.92 1.57
CA VAL A 40 6.03 -1.27 0.25
C VAL A 40 4.66 -1.17 -0.42
N GLU A 41 3.93 -2.28 -0.49
CA GLU A 41 2.61 -2.29 -1.12
C GLU A 41 1.62 -1.38 -0.39
N THR A 42 1.62 -1.43 0.94
CA THR A 42 0.72 -0.62 1.77
C THR A 42 1.00 0.88 1.58
N LEU A 43 2.27 1.27 1.58
CA LEU A 43 2.64 2.67 1.41
C LEU A 43 2.34 3.19 -0.01
N LEU A 44 2.48 2.34 -1.02
CA LEU A 44 2.07 2.70 -2.39
C LEU A 44 0.56 2.82 -2.51
N CYS A 45 -0.20 1.97 -1.83
CA CYS A 45 -1.66 2.12 -1.75
C CYS A 45 -2.03 3.43 -1.05
N PHE A 46 -1.33 3.79 0.02
CA PHE A 46 -1.54 5.06 0.70
C PHE A 46 -1.31 6.23 -0.27
N GLY A 47 -0.23 6.19 -1.04
CA GLY A 47 0.07 7.22 -2.05
C GLY A 47 -1.00 7.31 -3.12
N LEU A 48 -1.49 6.17 -3.59
CA LEU A 48 -2.60 6.11 -4.54
C LEU A 48 -3.84 6.79 -3.96
N GLY A 49 -4.10 6.56 -2.67
CA GLY A 49 -5.20 7.19 -1.96
C GLY A 49 -5.07 8.70 -1.88
N LEU A 50 -3.85 9.22 -1.71
CA LEU A 50 -3.62 10.67 -1.63
C LEU A 50 -3.91 11.39 -2.93
N VAL A 51 -3.65 10.74 -4.08
CA VAL A 51 -3.90 11.35 -5.39
C VAL A 51 -5.27 11.01 -5.94
N GLY A 52 -6.01 10.13 -5.27
CA GLY A 52 -7.34 9.73 -5.68
C GLY A 52 -8.41 10.74 -5.26
N ASN A 53 -9.62 10.53 -5.78
CA ASN A 53 -10.76 11.37 -5.43
C ASN A 53 -11.22 11.09 -4.01
N ARG A 54 -11.31 12.13 -3.20
CA ARG A 54 -11.89 12.04 -1.86
C ARG A 54 -13.39 12.23 -1.95
N SER A 55 -14.14 11.40 -1.24
CA SER A 55 -15.57 11.59 -1.11
C SER A 55 -15.86 12.83 -0.26
N ARG A 56 -17.14 13.27 -0.25
CA ARG A 56 -17.56 14.40 0.58
C ARG A 56 -17.33 14.18 2.07
N ALA A 57 -17.27 12.93 2.49
CA ALA A 57 -17.00 12.58 3.89
C ALA A 57 -15.50 12.55 4.22
N GLY A 58 -14.64 12.90 3.26
CA GLY A 58 -13.19 12.90 3.47
C GLY A 58 -12.54 11.54 3.30
N THR A 59 -13.31 10.49 3.04
CA THR A 59 -12.78 9.16 2.76
C THR A 59 -12.29 9.07 1.33
N ILE A 60 -11.31 8.20 1.11
CA ILE A 60 -10.74 8.01 -0.20
C ILE A 60 -11.52 6.91 -0.92
N ASN A 61 -11.95 7.23 -2.13
CA ASN A 61 -12.68 6.29 -2.96
C ASN A 61 -12.00 6.17 -4.32
N ILE A 62 -11.30 5.06 -4.54
CA ILE A 62 -10.66 4.78 -5.82
C ILE A 62 -11.43 3.66 -6.48
N PRO A 63 -12.01 3.92 -7.66
CA PRO A 63 -12.71 2.89 -8.39
C PRO A 63 -11.77 1.76 -8.78
N GLU A 64 -12.26 0.52 -8.70
CA GLU A 64 -11.53 -0.66 -9.17
C GLU A 64 -11.15 -0.54 -10.65
N SER A 65 -11.90 0.25 -11.41
CA SER A 65 -11.66 0.51 -12.83
C SER A 65 -10.56 1.53 -13.09
N SER A 66 -10.04 2.20 -12.05
CA SER A 66 -8.97 3.19 -12.22
C SER A 66 -7.75 2.58 -12.91
N PRO A 67 -7.23 3.20 -13.99
CA PRO A 67 -6.03 2.67 -14.67
C PRO A 67 -4.82 2.54 -13.73
N VAL A 68 -4.65 3.47 -12.81
CA VAL A 68 -3.53 3.44 -11.85
C VAL A 68 -3.70 2.27 -10.88
N ALA A 69 -4.91 2.08 -10.37
CA ALA A 69 -5.19 0.95 -9.47
C ALA A 69 -4.96 -0.38 -10.17
N ARG A 70 -5.36 -0.50 -11.44
CA ARG A 70 -5.14 -1.72 -12.23
C ARG A 70 -3.66 -2.00 -12.45
N ARG A 71 -2.87 -0.98 -12.77
CA ARG A 71 -1.43 -1.13 -12.98
C ARG A 71 -0.74 -1.56 -11.70
N LEU A 72 -1.09 -0.93 -10.59
CA LEU A 72 -0.51 -1.25 -9.30
C LEU A 72 -0.88 -2.67 -8.88
N ALA A 73 -2.15 -3.04 -9.04
CA ALA A 73 -2.61 -4.39 -8.75
C ALA A 73 -1.85 -5.43 -9.58
N SER A 74 -1.69 -5.17 -10.88
CA SER A 74 -0.95 -6.06 -11.76
C SER A 74 0.51 -6.22 -11.30
N LEU A 75 1.16 -5.12 -10.94
CA LEU A 75 2.53 -5.13 -10.43
C LEU A 75 2.66 -6.00 -9.18
N PHE A 76 1.68 -5.94 -8.30
CA PHE A 76 1.66 -6.70 -7.05
C PHE A 76 1.14 -8.12 -7.21
N MET A 77 0.69 -8.51 -8.41
CA MET A 77 0.00 -9.78 -8.65
C MET A 77 -1.24 -9.92 -7.76
N ARG A 78 -2.00 -8.84 -7.66
CA ARG A 78 -3.26 -8.76 -6.89
C ARG A 78 -4.39 -8.28 -7.77
N THR A 79 -5.62 -8.38 -7.27
CA THR A 79 -6.79 -7.84 -7.98
C THR A 79 -7.00 -6.37 -7.61
N PRO A 80 -7.59 -5.55 -8.50
CA PRO A 80 -7.96 -4.17 -8.14
C PRO A 80 -8.89 -4.10 -6.93
N LYS A 81 -9.76 -5.09 -6.76
CA LYS A 81 -10.65 -5.19 -5.60
C LYS A 81 -9.87 -5.32 -4.29
N SER A 82 -8.76 -6.08 -4.31
CA SER A 82 -7.88 -6.24 -3.16
C SER A 82 -7.25 -4.91 -2.74
N LEU A 83 -6.82 -4.09 -3.72
CA LEU A 83 -6.28 -2.76 -3.45
C LEU A 83 -7.34 -1.82 -2.86
N ALA A 84 -8.55 -1.84 -3.41
CA ALA A 84 -9.64 -1.02 -2.89
C ALA A 84 -9.97 -1.39 -1.45
N ALA A 85 -9.96 -2.68 -1.13
CA ALA A 85 -10.18 -3.16 0.24
C ALA A 85 -9.06 -2.68 1.18
N LYS A 86 -7.81 -2.70 0.74
CA LYS A 86 -6.68 -2.20 1.54
C LYS A 86 -6.82 -0.71 1.84
N LEU A 87 -7.20 0.09 0.85
CA LEU A 87 -7.44 1.50 1.03
C LEU A 87 -8.58 1.76 2.03
N ALA A 88 -9.65 1.00 1.96
CA ALA A 88 -10.76 1.11 2.90
C ALA A 88 -10.32 0.79 4.34
N ASN A 89 -9.39 -0.15 4.51
CA ASN A 89 -8.81 -0.45 5.82
C ASN A 89 -7.95 0.70 6.34
N LEU A 90 -7.13 1.28 5.46
CA LEU A 90 -6.22 2.36 5.83
C LEU A 90 -6.96 3.62 6.29
N ASP A 91 -8.04 4.00 5.61
CA ASP A 91 -8.76 5.22 5.94
C ASP A 91 -9.78 5.05 7.09
N GLY A 92 -9.81 3.88 7.70
CA GLY A 92 -10.64 3.64 8.89
C GLY A 92 -12.10 3.34 8.62
N ARG A 93 -12.51 3.16 7.36
CA ARG A 93 -13.91 2.86 7.03
C ARG A 93 -14.35 1.47 7.49
N ARG A 94 -13.40 0.55 7.69
CA ARG A 94 -13.72 -0.83 8.08
C ARG A 94 -13.42 -1.05 9.56
N PRO A 95 -14.41 -1.50 10.35
CA PRO A 95 -14.22 -1.69 11.80
C PRO A 95 -13.24 -2.81 12.16
N HIS A 96 -12.95 -3.71 11.22
CA HIS A 96 -12.04 -4.84 11.44
C HIS A 96 -10.64 -4.62 10.86
N ALA A 97 -10.31 -3.38 10.48
CA ALA A 97 -8.97 -3.04 10.05
C ALA A 97 -7.96 -3.29 11.18
N ALA A 98 -6.73 -3.68 10.82
CA ALA A 98 -5.68 -3.85 11.81
C ALA A 98 -5.39 -2.53 12.52
N LYS A 99 -5.10 -2.59 13.83
CA LYS A 99 -4.91 -1.39 14.66
C LYS A 99 -3.84 -0.45 14.11
N TYR A 100 -2.75 -1.00 13.56
CA TYR A 100 -1.67 -0.18 13.04
C TYR A 100 -2.07 0.58 11.76
N GLU A 101 -3.04 0.09 11.00
CA GLU A 101 -3.42 0.73 9.73
C GLU A 101 -4.01 2.12 9.96
N GLN A 102 -4.88 2.27 10.95
CA GLN A 102 -5.42 3.57 11.31
C GLN A 102 -4.34 4.50 11.86
N LYS A 103 -3.45 3.97 12.70
CA LYS A 103 -2.34 4.75 13.24
C LYS A 103 -1.39 5.21 12.13
N LEU A 104 -1.09 4.33 11.18
CA LEU A 104 -0.27 4.66 10.02
C LEU A 104 -0.91 5.79 9.21
N TRP A 105 -2.20 5.68 8.93
CA TRP A 105 -2.94 6.71 8.21
C TRP A 105 -2.84 8.07 8.91
N ILE A 106 -3.09 8.10 10.23
CA ILE A 106 -3.03 9.33 11.01
C ILE A 106 -1.62 9.93 10.98
N GLN A 107 -0.60 9.11 11.18
CA GLN A 107 0.79 9.57 11.19
C GLN A 107 1.21 10.16 9.86
N LEU A 108 0.90 9.49 8.76
CA LEU A 108 1.35 9.94 7.44
C LEU A 108 0.54 11.12 6.92
N THR A 109 -0.74 11.21 7.27
CA THR A 109 -1.53 12.40 6.90
C THR A 109 -1.14 13.62 7.72
N SER A 110 -0.63 13.43 8.93
CA SER A 110 -0.15 14.50 9.80
C SER A 110 1.26 14.97 9.45
N ASP A 111 2.04 14.16 8.74
CA ASP A 111 3.42 14.46 8.39
C ASP A 111 3.69 14.09 6.93
N PRO A 112 3.31 14.97 5.99
CA PRO A 112 3.51 14.71 4.56
C PRO A 112 4.97 14.53 4.16
N PHE A 113 5.89 15.21 4.85
CA PHE A 113 7.32 15.08 4.55
C PHE A 113 7.83 13.67 4.85
N ARG A 114 7.32 13.05 5.90
CA ARG A 114 7.67 11.67 6.21
C ARG A 114 7.20 10.72 5.12
N PHE A 115 5.98 10.91 4.63
CA PHE A 115 5.48 10.12 3.52
C PHE A 115 6.33 10.31 2.27
N GLU A 116 6.71 11.54 1.93
CA GLU A 116 7.57 11.80 0.77
C GLU A 116 8.91 11.09 0.89
N SER A 117 9.51 11.10 2.09
CA SER A 117 10.77 10.40 2.34
C SER A 117 10.63 8.89 2.13
N LEU A 118 9.57 8.30 2.66
CA LEU A 118 9.27 6.87 2.49
C LEU A 118 9.02 6.53 1.02
N TYR A 119 8.26 7.36 0.33
CA TYR A 119 7.98 7.18 -1.09
C TYR A 119 9.26 7.21 -1.93
N SER A 120 10.15 8.14 -1.63
CA SER A 120 11.45 8.24 -2.31
C SER A 120 12.30 6.99 -2.09
N ILE A 121 12.31 6.45 -0.87
CA ILE A 121 13.01 5.19 -0.56
C ILE A 121 12.44 4.04 -1.38
N ILE A 122 11.12 3.95 -1.49
CA ILE A 122 10.44 2.91 -2.24
C ILE A 122 10.80 2.98 -3.72
N LEU A 123 10.78 4.18 -4.31
CA LEU A 123 11.13 4.38 -5.72
C LEU A 123 12.60 4.07 -5.98
N GLU A 124 13.48 4.53 -5.12
CA GLU A 124 14.92 4.27 -5.24
C GLU A 124 15.21 2.77 -5.17
N ALA A 125 14.62 2.09 -4.19
CA ALA A 125 14.75 0.64 -4.05
C ALA A 125 14.23 -0.09 -5.29
N GLY A 126 13.11 0.36 -5.84
CA GLY A 126 12.51 -0.24 -7.03
C GLY A 126 13.38 -0.11 -8.27
N ARG A 127 14.14 0.97 -8.38
CA ARG A 127 15.07 1.16 -9.51
C ARG A 127 16.27 0.22 -9.45
N SER A 128 16.59 -0.28 -8.27
CA SER A 128 17.77 -1.13 -8.05
C SER A 128 17.50 -2.62 -8.24
N VAL A 129 16.25 -3.01 -8.43
CA VAL A 129 15.86 -4.42 -8.58
C VAL A 129 15.66 -4.84 -10.01
#